data_88344d44f7fc6aa3bc71b12821e5c6a3
#
_entry.id   88344d44f7fc6aa3bc71b12821e5c6a3
#
_cell.length_a   1.000
_cell.length_b   1.000
_cell.length_c   1.000
_cell.angle_alpha   90.00
_cell.angle_beta   90.00
_cell.angle_gamma   90.00
#
_symmetry.space_group_name_H-M   'P 1'
#
loop_
_entity.id
_entity.type
_entity.pdbx_description
1 polymer ?
#
loop_
_entity_poly.entity_id
_entity_poly.type
_entity_poly.pdbx_seq_one_letter_code
_entity_poly.pdbx_strand_id
1 'polypeptide(L)'
;KLFIYESQKMKKITIQGVAGCFHDAAAHLYFEGEDVETISCETFPSMFETLASDASLLGIVAVENTIAGPLLQNHELLRQSNLRVIGELKLRISHVLCALPGQEIENLTEVNSHPMALMQCEQYLRRHPNLKIVERFDTAGSAEEIACDKLTGHAAVCGQYAAELYGLHILERGIETNKRNFTRFLILADPLVAAEIGPKEKDVDKASIVFTLPHTQGALSKILTILSFYDVNLSKIQSTPIVGREWEYRFYVDLTFDSVLRFHQAIDAVRPLIRDLSILGEYTEAKVTH
;
A
#
# COMPACT_ATOMS: atom_id res chain seq x y z
N LYS A 1 13.93 -41.61 8.01
CA LYS A 1 13.70 -40.17 8.19
C LYS A 1 12.50 -39.81 7.35
N LEU A 2 11.30 -39.75 7.95
CA LEU A 2 10.11 -39.15 7.33
C LEU A 2 10.37 -37.64 7.26
N PHE A 3 10.52 -37.11 6.07
CA PHE A 3 10.32 -35.68 5.82
C PHE A 3 8.83 -35.42 5.91
N ILE A 4 8.37 -34.89 7.05
CA ILE A 4 7.07 -34.24 7.14
C ILE A 4 7.20 -32.97 6.33
N TYR A 5 6.69 -32.97 5.11
CA TYR A 5 6.35 -31.74 4.41
C TYR A 5 5.20 -31.12 5.22
N GLU A 6 5.50 -30.15 6.09
CA GLU A 6 4.47 -29.22 6.49
C GLU A 6 3.96 -28.55 5.20
N SER A 7 2.77 -28.92 4.82
CA SER A 7 2.04 -28.23 3.74
C SER A 7 1.98 -26.76 4.15
N GLN A 8 2.79 -25.90 3.52
CA GLN A 8 2.69 -24.46 3.72
C GLN A 8 1.24 -24.08 3.39
N LYS A 9 0.51 -23.64 4.42
CA LYS A 9 -0.88 -23.25 4.28
C LYS A 9 -0.92 -22.00 3.38
N MET A 10 -1.61 -22.10 2.25
CA MET A 10 -1.82 -21.00 1.31
C MET A 10 -2.33 -19.75 2.04
N LYS A 11 -1.66 -18.64 1.89
CA LYS A 11 -2.03 -17.35 2.49
C LYS A 11 -3.08 -16.67 1.63
N LYS A 12 -4.21 -16.31 2.26
CA LYS A 12 -5.27 -15.56 1.63
C LYS A 12 -5.12 -14.08 1.98
N ILE A 13 -4.95 -13.25 0.97
CA ILE A 13 -4.65 -11.83 1.12
C ILE A 13 -5.70 -10.98 0.43
N THR A 14 -6.43 -10.21 1.22
CA THR A 14 -7.46 -9.30 0.70
C THR A 14 -6.81 -8.04 0.18
N ILE A 15 -7.17 -7.66 -1.04
CA ILE A 15 -6.66 -6.50 -1.76
C ILE A 15 -7.80 -5.62 -2.27
N GLN A 16 -7.53 -4.33 -2.48
CA GLN A 16 -8.40 -3.47 -3.28
C GLN A 16 -7.91 -3.47 -4.72
N GLY A 17 -8.83 -3.72 -5.66
CA GLY A 17 -8.56 -3.82 -7.10
C GLY A 17 -8.77 -5.22 -7.63
N VAL A 18 -8.29 -5.45 -8.85
CA VAL A 18 -8.39 -6.72 -9.57
C VAL A 18 -7.05 -7.45 -9.59
N ALA A 19 -7.05 -8.71 -10.02
CA ALA A 19 -5.82 -9.47 -10.23
C ALA A 19 -4.85 -8.71 -11.17
N GLY A 20 -3.57 -8.72 -10.84
CA GLY A 20 -2.54 -7.98 -11.58
C GLY A 20 -2.38 -6.51 -11.16
N CYS A 21 -3.24 -5.93 -10.31
CA CYS A 21 -3.07 -4.57 -9.82
C CYS A 21 -1.83 -4.43 -8.90
N PHE A 22 -1.47 -3.19 -8.55
CA PHE A 22 -0.30 -2.96 -7.71
C PHE A 22 -0.45 -3.50 -6.28
N HIS A 23 -1.66 -3.65 -5.74
CA HIS A 23 -1.88 -4.34 -4.47
C HIS A 23 -1.61 -5.84 -4.60
N ASP A 24 -2.02 -6.45 -5.71
CA ASP A 24 -1.77 -7.86 -5.99
C ASP A 24 -0.27 -8.13 -6.18
N ALA A 25 0.40 -7.32 -6.99
CA ALA A 25 1.86 -7.36 -7.13
C ALA A 25 2.58 -7.19 -5.79
N ALA A 26 2.13 -6.26 -4.96
CA ALA A 26 2.69 -6.02 -3.62
C ALA A 26 2.48 -7.21 -2.68
N ALA A 27 1.33 -7.90 -2.76
CA ALA A 27 1.04 -9.08 -1.96
C ALA A 27 2.01 -10.23 -2.31
N HIS A 28 2.17 -10.54 -3.59
CA HIS A 28 3.08 -11.57 -4.06
C HIS A 28 4.56 -11.24 -3.77
N LEU A 29 4.94 -9.96 -3.83
CA LEU A 29 6.30 -9.54 -3.50
C LEU A 29 6.59 -9.62 -2.00
N TYR A 30 5.64 -9.22 -1.14
CA TYR A 30 5.85 -9.26 0.32
C TYR A 30 5.96 -10.69 0.85
N PHE A 31 5.19 -11.61 0.27
CA PHE A 31 5.18 -13.03 0.63
C PHE A 31 5.94 -13.89 -0.40
N GLU A 32 7.00 -13.33 -0.99
CA GLU A 32 7.81 -14.06 -1.97
C GLU A 32 8.30 -15.42 -1.44
N GLY A 33 8.06 -16.48 -2.22
CA GLY A 33 8.40 -17.85 -1.83
C GLY A 33 7.30 -18.58 -1.02
N GLU A 34 6.17 -17.94 -0.76
CA GLU A 34 5.00 -18.55 -0.14
C GLU A 34 3.85 -18.68 -1.14
N ASP A 35 2.93 -19.62 -0.91
CA ASP A 35 1.72 -19.75 -1.70
C ASP A 35 0.73 -18.64 -1.31
N VAL A 36 0.40 -17.77 -2.26
CA VAL A 36 -0.47 -16.60 -2.08
C VAL A 36 -1.70 -16.71 -2.99
N GLU A 37 -2.87 -16.53 -2.40
CA GLU A 37 -4.14 -16.32 -3.09
C GLU A 37 -4.65 -14.92 -2.73
N THR A 38 -4.87 -14.05 -3.72
CA THR A 38 -5.43 -12.72 -3.48
C THR A 38 -6.94 -12.72 -3.61
N ILE A 39 -7.63 -12.02 -2.70
CA ILE A 39 -9.08 -11.82 -2.69
C ILE A 39 -9.35 -10.38 -3.07
N SER A 40 -9.87 -10.19 -4.28
CA SER A 40 -10.17 -8.87 -4.84
C SER A 40 -11.40 -8.23 -4.20
N CYS A 41 -11.28 -6.96 -3.83
CA CYS A 41 -12.37 -6.12 -3.36
C CYS A 41 -12.45 -4.85 -4.22
N GLU A 42 -13.66 -4.42 -4.53
CA GLU A 42 -13.87 -3.25 -5.39
C GLU A 42 -13.39 -1.95 -4.73
N THR A 43 -13.61 -1.81 -3.43
CA THR A 43 -13.29 -0.59 -2.68
C THR A 43 -12.49 -0.91 -1.40
N PHE A 44 -11.80 0.10 -0.85
CA PHE A 44 -11.14 -0.05 0.45
C PHE A 44 -12.13 -0.35 1.58
N PRO A 45 -13.31 0.30 1.70
CA PRO A 45 -14.30 -0.09 2.69
C PRO A 45 -14.69 -1.57 2.61
N SER A 46 -15.01 -2.08 1.41
CA SER A 46 -15.37 -3.51 1.24
C SER A 46 -14.23 -4.46 1.57
N MET A 47 -12.96 -4.05 1.32
CA MET A 47 -11.79 -4.80 1.74
C MET A 47 -11.70 -4.92 3.28
N PHE A 48 -11.92 -3.82 4.02
CA PHE A 48 -11.92 -3.85 5.49
C PHE A 48 -13.11 -4.64 6.06
N GLU A 49 -14.28 -4.60 5.41
CA GLU A 49 -15.44 -5.44 5.77
C GLU A 49 -15.14 -6.93 5.58
N THR A 50 -14.49 -7.29 4.48
CA THR A 50 -14.04 -8.67 4.20
C THR A 50 -13.06 -9.15 5.26
N LEU A 51 -12.06 -8.34 5.63
CA LEU A 51 -11.10 -8.65 6.69
C LEU A 51 -11.77 -8.80 8.07
N ALA A 52 -12.80 -8.00 8.35
CA ALA A 52 -13.55 -8.11 9.59
C ALA A 52 -14.42 -9.38 9.67
N SER A 53 -14.78 -9.97 8.52
CA SER A 53 -15.62 -11.16 8.44
C SER A 53 -14.87 -12.48 8.66
N ASP A 54 -13.56 -12.50 8.43
CA ASP A 54 -12.72 -13.69 8.57
C ASP A 54 -11.34 -13.33 9.13
N ALA A 55 -11.10 -13.68 10.38
CA ALA A 55 -9.84 -13.38 11.09
C ALA A 55 -8.61 -14.11 10.50
N SER A 56 -8.79 -15.12 9.65
CA SER A 56 -7.69 -15.83 9.00
C SER A 56 -7.12 -15.08 7.80
N LEU A 57 -7.82 -14.07 7.29
CA LEU A 57 -7.40 -13.27 6.15
C LEU A 57 -6.35 -12.25 6.55
N LEU A 58 -5.38 -12.07 5.66
CA LEU A 58 -4.46 -10.94 5.72
C LEU A 58 -4.93 -9.85 4.75
N GLY A 59 -4.52 -8.62 5.01
CA GLY A 59 -4.80 -7.50 4.11
C GLY A 59 -3.53 -6.81 3.67
N ILE A 60 -3.54 -6.23 2.46
CA ILE A 60 -2.52 -5.30 2.02
C ILE A 60 -3.16 -4.01 1.55
N VAL A 61 -2.80 -2.89 2.16
CA VAL A 61 -3.43 -1.61 1.92
C VAL A 61 -2.41 -0.52 1.62
N ALA A 62 -2.60 0.20 0.50
CA ALA A 62 -1.82 1.39 0.20
C ALA A 62 -2.18 2.53 1.17
N VAL A 63 -1.17 3.16 1.77
CA VAL A 63 -1.36 4.26 2.74
C VAL A 63 -0.72 5.57 2.31
N GLU A 64 0.20 5.52 1.35
CA GLU A 64 0.92 6.68 0.88
C GLU A 64 1.53 6.42 -0.51
N ASN A 65 1.50 7.44 -1.35
CA ASN A 65 2.24 7.45 -2.62
C ASN A 65 3.05 8.74 -2.71
N THR A 66 4.29 8.65 -3.20
CA THR A 66 5.22 9.79 -3.24
C THR A 66 4.79 10.92 -4.18
N ILE A 67 3.84 10.67 -5.10
CA ILE A 67 3.29 11.67 -6.02
C ILE A 67 1.89 12.11 -5.58
N ALA A 68 1.02 11.15 -5.27
CA ALA A 68 -0.37 11.43 -4.89
C ALA A 68 -0.54 11.85 -3.41
N GLY A 69 0.50 11.62 -2.58
CA GLY A 69 0.45 11.94 -1.15
C GLY A 69 -0.19 10.84 -0.30
N PRO A 70 -0.63 11.18 0.94
CA PRO A 70 -1.20 10.23 1.87
C PRO A 70 -2.63 9.84 1.49
N LEU A 71 -2.96 8.55 1.62
CA LEU A 71 -4.32 8.03 1.47
C LEU A 71 -5.03 8.05 2.83
N LEU A 72 -5.52 9.23 3.21
CA LEU A 72 -6.10 9.47 4.54
C LEU A 72 -7.30 8.59 4.86
N GLN A 73 -8.13 8.25 3.86
CA GLN A 73 -9.24 7.33 4.02
C GLN A 73 -8.78 5.98 4.57
N ASN A 74 -7.67 5.45 4.06
CA ASN A 74 -7.17 4.14 4.45
C ASN A 74 -6.59 4.16 5.87
N HIS A 75 -5.98 5.26 6.28
CA HIS A 75 -5.56 5.46 7.68
C HIS A 75 -6.76 5.48 8.63
N GLU A 76 -7.87 6.11 8.24
CA GLU A 76 -9.08 6.16 9.05
C GLU A 76 -9.78 4.80 9.12
N LEU A 77 -9.87 4.06 8.01
CA LEU A 77 -10.38 2.69 7.99
C LEU A 77 -9.56 1.77 8.90
N LEU A 78 -8.22 1.86 8.82
CA LEU A 78 -7.33 1.09 9.70
C LEU A 78 -7.56 1.43 11.18
N ARG A 79 -7.63 2.72 11.52
CA ARG A 79 -7.91 3.16 12.90
C ARG A 79 -9.25 2.65 13.43
N GLN A 80 -10.28 2.62 12.58
CA GLN A 80 -11.62 2.15 12.95
C GLN A 80 -11.71 0.63 13.06
N SER A 81 -10.83 -0.08 12.37
CA SER A 81 -10.75 -1.53 12.42
C SER A 81 -10.07 -2.02 13.72
N ASN A 82 -10.21 -3.32 13.99
CA ASN A 82 -9.44 -3.99 15.06
C ASN A 82 -8.11 -4.57 14.54
N LEU A 83 -7.77 -4.36 13.27
CA LEU A 83 -6.60 -4.96 12.64
C LEU A 83 -5.29 -4.38 13.19
N ARG A 84 -4.22 -5.16 13.05
CA ARG A 84 -2.85 -4.77 13.39
C ARG A 84 -1.97 -4.73 12.16
N VAL A 85 -1.11 -3.73 12.08
CA VAL A 85 -0.04 -3.68 11.08
C VAL A 85 1.08 -4.62 11.54
N ILE A 86 1.42 -5.58 10.70
CA ILE A 86 2.48 -6.58 10.95
C ILE A 86 3.70 -6.37 10.04
N GLY A 87 3.63 -5.47 9.09
CA GLY A 87 4.72 -5.16 8.17
C GLY A 87 4.37 -4.05 7.20
N GLU A 88 5.36 -3.65 6.43
CA GLU A 88 5.18 -2.69 5.34
C GLU A 88 6.01 -3.08 4.11
N LEU A 89 5.59 -2.58 2.96
CA LEU A 89 6.31 -2.67 1.69
C LEU A 89 6.34 -1.29 1.02
N LYS A 90 7.49 -0.90 0.46
CA LYS A 90 7.66 0.30 -0.38
C LYS A 90 7.90 -0.16 -1.82
N LEU A 91 6.83 -0.25 -2.61
CA LEU A 91 6.87 -0.71 -3.99
C LEU A 91 7.06 0.47 -4.95
N ARG A 92 8.02 0.35 -5.87
CA ARG A 92 8.16 1.27 -6.98
C ARG A 92 7.00 1.07 -7.96
N ILE A 93 6.31 2.15 -8.30
CA ILE A 93 5.24 2.16 -9.30
C ILE A 93 5.87 2.48 -10.65
N SER A 94 6.01 1.45 -11.48
CA SER A 94 6.50 1.57 -12.84
C SER A 94 5.44 1.06 -13.81
N HIS A 95 5.24 1.82 -14.89
CA HIS A 95 4.25 1.49 -15.90
C HIS A 95 4.93 0.96 -17.16
N VAL A 96 4.24 0.04 -17.81
CA VAL A 96 4.61 -0.48 -19.13
C VAL A 96 3.51 -0.18 -20.13
N LEU A 97 3.87 -0.05 -21.40
CA LEU A 97 2.94 -0.14 -22.53
C LEU A 97 2.92 -1.59 -22.98
N CYS A 98 1.76 -2.22 -22.99
CA CYS A 98 1.61 -3.59 -23.42
C CYS A 98 0.40 -3.78 -24.34
N ALA A 99 0.47 -4.80 -25.20
CA ALA A 99 -0.56 -5.16 -26.16
C ALA A 99 -0.57 -6.67 -26.40
N LEU A 100 -1.49 -7.16 -27.22
CA LEU A 100 -1.48 -8.58 -27.64
C LEU A 100 -0.14 -8.93 -28.33
N PRO A 101 0.35 -10.17 -28.18
CA PRO A 101 1.53 -10.62 -28.87
C PRO A 101 1.44 -10.41 -30.39
N GLY A 102 2.55 -9.97 -31.00
CA GLY A 102 2.66 -9.73 -32.43
C GLY A 102 2.20 -8.35 -32.89
N GLN A 103 1.80 -7.48 -31.97
CA GLN A 103 1.52 -6.07 -32.27
C GLN A 103 2.76 -5.20 -32.03
N GLU A 104 2.93 -4.19 -32.86
CA GLU A 104 3.96 -3.16 -32.79
C GLU A 104 3.28 -1.81 -32.48
N ILE A 105 4.04 -0.84 -31.93
CA ILE A 105 3.50 0.49 -31.54
C ILE A 105 2.81 1.18 -32.70
N GLU A 106 3.34 1.02 -33.90
CA GLU A 106 2.84 1.63 -35.17
C GLU A 106 1.46 1.11 -35.56
N ASN A 107 1.08 -0.09 -35.10
CA ASN A 107 -0.20 -0.73 -35.40
C ASN A 107 -1.29 -0.39 -34.35
N LEU A 108 -0.90 0.31 -33.28
CA LEU A 108 -1.84 0.69 -32.22
C LEU A 108 -2.62 1.95 -32.60
N THR A 109 -3.88 1.93 -32.21
CA THR A 109 -4.81 3.06 -32.39
C THR A 109 -5.32 3.65 -31.08
N GLU A 110 -5.26 2.84 -30.00
CA GLU A 110 -5.85 3.21 -28.71
C GLU A 110 -4.97 2.74 -27.55
N VAL A 111 -4.90 3.57 -26.50
CA VAL A 111 -4.26 3.27 -25.22
C VAL A 111 -5.26 3.40 -24.09
N ASN A 112 -5.40 2.35 -23.28
CA ASN A 112 -6.37 2.20 -22.23
C ASN A 112 -5.70 2.16 -20.87
N SER A 113 -6.15 2.94 -19.89
CA SER A 113 -5.73 2.83 -18.49
C SER A 113 -6.56 3.71 -17.55
N HIS A 114 -6.30 3.57 -16.25
CA HIS A 114 -6.82 4.48 -15.24
C HIS A 114 -6.27 5.91 -15.45
N PRO A 115 -7.09 6.98 -15.27
CA PRO A 115 -6.68 8.37 -15.51
C PRO A 115 -5.37 8.76 -14.82
N MET A 116 -5.16 8.31 -13.60
CA MET A 116 -3.93 8.61 -12.85
C MET A 116 -2.67 8.02 -13.54
N ALA A 117 -2.76 6.80 -14.06
CA ALA A 117 -1.63 6.18 -14.78
C ALA A 117 -1.36 6.87 -16.11
N LEU A 118 -2.41 7.24 -16.84
CA LEU A 118 -2.30 8.02 -18.09
C LEU A 118 -1.62 9.38 -17.83
N MET A 119 -2.02 10.08 -16.78
CA MET A 119 -1.40 11.34 -16.37
C MET A 119 0.08 11.16 -15.99
N GLN A 120 0.41 10.11 -15.26
CA GLN A 120 1.79 9.79 -14.90
C GLN A 120 2.67 9.46 -16.12
N CYS A 121 2.07 8.97 -17.21
CA CYS A 121 2.75 8.62 -18.46
C CYS A 121 2.61 9.70 -19.56
N GLU A 122 2.13 10.89 -19.22
CA GLU A 122 1.79 11.94 -20.18
C GLU A 122 2.92 12.27 -21.14
N GLN A 123 4.18 12.42 -20.66
CA GLN A 123 5.32 12.75 -21.53
C GLN A 123 5.62 11.66 -22.57
N TYR A 124 5.40 10.39 -22.21
CA TYR A 124 5.52 9.28 -23.15
C TYR A 124 4.39 9.33 -24.18
N LEU A 125 3.15 9.44 -23.74
CA LEU A 125 1.97 9.44 -24.60
C LEU A 125 1.94 10.60 -25.58
N ARG A 126 2.44 11.79 -25.20
CA ARG A 126 2.59 12.94 -26.10
C ARG A 126 3.53 12.68 -27.30
N ARG A 127 4.46 11.73 -27.20
CA ARG A 127 5.33 11.34 -28.32
C ARG A 127 4.63 10.41 -29.32
N HIS A 128 3.45 9.90 -28.97
CA HIS A 128 2.62 9.05 -29.80
C HIS A 128 1.23 9.66 -30.04
N PRO A 129 1.15 10.80 -30.77
CA PRO A 129 -0.10 11.57 -30.91
C PRO A 129 -1.17 10.84 -31.73
N ASN A 130 -0.82 9.78 -32.41
CA ASN A 130 -1.77 8.93 -33.17
C ASN A 130 -2.57 7.99 -32.26
N LEU A 131 -2.14 7.79 -31.01
CA LEU A 131 -2.83 6.93 -30.06
C LEU A 131 -3.97 7.71 -29.39
N LYS A 132 -5.19 7.21 -29.55
CA LYS A 132 -6.33 7.71 -28.82
C LYS A 132 -6.23 7.25 -27.35
N ILE A 133 -6.23 8.18 -26.41
CA ILE A 133 -6.20 7.89 -24.97
C ILE A 133 -7.63 7.61 -24.50
N VAL A 134 -7.85 6.47 -23.85
CA VAL A 134 -9.14 6.05 -23.30
C VAL A 134 -9.00 5.75 -21.82
N GLU A 135 -9.78 6.47 -21.02
CA GLU A 135 -9.84 6.28 -19.58
C GLU A 135 -10.66 5.03 -19.24
N ARG A 136 -10.13 4.21 -18.34
CA ARG A 136 -10.76 3.00 -17.80
C ARG A 136 -10.74 3.06 -16.27
N PHE A 137 -11.52 2.18 -15.67
CA PHE A 137 -11.64 2.13 -14.20
C PHE A 137 -10.35 1.69 -13.51
N ASP A 138 -9.58 0.76 -14.12
CA ASP A 138 -8.39 0.14 -13.51
C ASP A 138 -7.28 -0.08 -14.54
N THR A 139 -6.01 -0.05 -14.09
CA THR A 139 -4.83 -0.29 -14.94
C THR A 139 -4.70 -1.75 -15.34
N ALA A 140 -4.81 -2.67 -14.39
CA ALA A 140 -4.71 -4.11 -14.64
C ALA A 140 -5.97 -4.63 -15.35
N GLY A 141 -7.16 -4.09 -15.00
CA GLY A 141 -8.41 -4.38 -15.70
C GLY A 141 -8.36 -4.00 -17.18
N SER A 142 -7.63 -2.94 -17.55
CA SER A 142 -7.42 -2.60 -18.96
C SER A 142 -6.58 -3.65 -19.69
N ALA A 143 -5.59 -4.23 -19.02
CA ALA A 143 -4.77 -5.31 -19.58
C ALA A 143 -5.60 -6.61 -19.71
N GLU A 144 -6.41 -6.92 -18.69
CA GLU A 144 -7.33 -8.06 -18.69
C GLU A 144 -8.33 -7.99 -19.87
N GLU A 145 -9.01 -6.84 -20.05
CA GLU A 145 -9.95 -6.62 -21.14
C GLU A 145 -9.32 -6.89 -22.51
N ILE A 146 -8.12 -6.32 -22.75
CA ILE A 146 -7.39 -6.51 -24.02
C ILE A 146 -7.06 -7.98 -24.25
N ALA A 147 -6.61 -8.70 -23.23
CA ALA A 147 -6.23 -10.10 -23.32
C ALA A 147 -7.44 -11.02 -23.54
N CYS A 148 -8.50 -10.84 -22.73
CA CYS A 148 -9.71 -11.68 -22.78
C CYS A 148 -10.50 -11.48 -24.08
N ASP A 149 -10.69 -10.24 -24.49
CA ASP A 149 -11.47 -9.90 -25.68
C ASP A 149 -10.63 -9.88 -26.97
N LYS A 150 -9.34 -10.16 -26.86
CA LYS A 150 -8.38 -10.21 -27.99
C LYS A 150 -8.42 -8.93 -28.85
N LEU A 151 -8.37 -7.78 -28.18
CA LEU A 151 -8.53 -6.48 -28.82
C LEU A 151 -7.25 -6.09 -29.58
N THR A 152 -7.29 -6.23 -30.90
CA THR A 152 -6.19 -5.78 -31.78
C THR A 152 -6.21 -4.27 -31.97
N GLY A 153 -5.02 -3.63 -32.06
CA GLY A 153 -4.90 -2.19 -32.17
C GLY A 153 -5.05 -1.45 -30.81
N HIS A 154 -5.25 -2.19 -29.73
CA HIS A 154 -5.37 -1.64 -28.37
C HIS A 154 -4.14 -1.95 -27.53
N ALA A 155 -3.70 -0.98 -26.75
CA ALA A 155 -2.67 -1.16 -25.75
C ALA A 155 -3.20 -0.78 -24.36
N ALA A 156 -2.58 -1.36 -23.32
CA ALA A 156 -2.78 -0.93 -21.94
C ALA A 156 -1.53 -0.26 -21.38
N VAL A 157 -1.74 0.72 -20.50
CA VAL A 157 -0.72 1.21 -19.56
C VAL A 157 -1.01 0.60 -18.20
N CYS A 158 -0.15 -0.31 -17.74
CA CYS A 158 -0.34 -1.05 -16.49
C CYS A 158 1.00 -1.34 -15.80
N GLY A 159 0.98 -2.04 -14.68
CA GLY A 159 2.18 -2.62 -14.06
C GLY A 159 2.72 -3.80 -14.88
N GLN A 160 4.03 -4.04 -14.81
CA GLN A 160 4.64 -5.18 -15.48
C GLN A 160 3.98 -6.51 -15.09
N TYR A 161 3.67 -6.67 -13.80
CA TYR A 161 3.02 -7.88 -13.28
C TYR A 161 1.67 -8.16 -13.96
N ALA A 162 0.85 -7.14 -14.20
CA ALA A 162 -0.40 -7.30 -14.95
C ALA A 162 -0.17 -7.75 -16.39
N ALA A 163 0.80 -7.14 -17.09
CA ALA A 163 1.11 -7.52 -18.46
C ALA A 163 1.56 -8.99 -18.56
N GLU A 164 2.39 -9.45 -17.63
CA GLU A 164 2.87 -10.84 -17.56
C GLU A 164 1.73 -11.80 -17.17
N LEU A 165 0.89 -11.45 -16.21
CA LEU A 165 -0.24 -12.27 -15.76
C LEU A 165 -1.24 -12.54 -16.89
N TYR A 166 -1.54 -11.53 -17.70
CA TYR A 166 -2.49 -11.65 -18.80
C TYR A 166 -1.85 -12.04 -20.15
N GLY A 167 -0.54 -12.36 -20.14
CA GLY A 167 0.18 -12.83 -21.33
C GLY A 167 0.31 -11.78 -22.44
N LEU A 168 0.29 -10.49 -22.08
CA LEU A 168 0.48 -9.40 -23.02
C LEU A 168 1.97 -9.17 -23.31
N HIS A 169 2.28 -8.77 -24.54
CA HIS A 169 3.62 -8.37 -24.94
C HIS A 169 3.92 -6.96 -24.46
N ILE A 170 5.02 -6.79 -23.72
CA ILE A 170 5.48 -5.47 -23.26
C ILE A 170 6.24 -4.81 -24.41
N LEU A 171 5.66 -3.73 -24.93
CA LEU A 171 6.23 -2.93 -26.01
C LEU A 171 7.27 -1.93 -25.48
N GLU A 172 7.01 -1.32 -24.33
CA GLU A 172 7.92 -0.35 -23.72
C GLU A 172 7.83 -0.42 -22.21
N ARG A 173 8.96 -0.26 -21.50
CA ARG A 173 9.05 -0.32 -20.05
C ARG A 173 9.37 1.05 -19.46
N GLY A 174 8.87 1.28 -18.25
CA GLY A 174 9.19 2.49 -17.50
C GLY A 174 8.75 3.75 -18.24
N ILE A 175 7.51 3.78 -18.70
CA ILE A 175 6.97 4.90 -19.49
C ILE A 175 6.48 6.07 -18.62
N GLU A 176 6.43 5.89 -17.29
CA GLU A 176 6.09 6.97 -16.36
C GLU A 176 7.10 8.11 -16.42
N THR A 177 6.61 9.35 -16.33
CA THR A 177 7.42 10.58 -16.38
C THR A 177 8.35 10.69 -15.17
N ASN A 178 7.83 10.43 -13.97
CA ASN A 178 8.60 10.46 -12.72
C ASN A 178 9.01 9.06 -12.30
N LYS A 179 10.31 8.76 -12.39
CA LYS A 179 10.88 7.45 -12.04
C LYS A 179 10.95 7.19 -10.52
N ARG A 180 10.75 8.21 -9.70
CA ARG A 180 10.73 8.13 -8.23
C ARG A 180 9.30 8.10 -7.72
N ASN A 181 8.50 7.21 -8.28
CA ASN A 181 7.11 6.96 -7.86
C ASN A 181 7.06 5.69 -7.01
N PHE A 182 6.77 5.83 -5.72
CA PHE A 182 6.68 4.72 -4.78
C PHE A 182 5.36 4.77 -4.05
N THR A 183 4.75 3.61 -3.87
CA THR A 183 3.59 3.41 -2.99
C THR A 183 4.02 2.62 -1.78
N ARG A 184 3.65 3.09 -0.61
CA ARG A 184 3.82 2.39 0.65
C ARG A 184 2.55 1.63 0.98
N PHE A 185 2.71 0.33 1.21
CA PHE A 185 1.67 -0.59 1.61
C PHE A 185 1.90 -1.04 3.06
N LEU A 186 0.83 -1.24 3.80
CA LEU A 186 0.84 -1.88 5.10
C LEU A 186 0.21 -3.26 5.00
N ILE A 187 0.79 -4.22 5.73
CA ILE A 187 0.29 -5.58 5.84
C ILE A 187 -0.53 -5.66 7.12
N LEU A 188 -1.78 -6.12 7.00
CA LEU A 188 -2.77 -6.12 8.06
C LEU A 188 -3.16 -7.54 8.44
N ALA A 189 -3.36 -7.77 9.72
CA ALA A 189 -3.84 -9.03 10.28
C ALA A 189 -4.79 -8.81 11.46
N ASP A 190 -5.63 -9.80 11.75
CA ASP A 190 -6.35 -9.88 13.02
C ASP A 190 -5.34 -9.91 14.17
N PRO A 191 -5.66 -9.35 15.37
CA PRO A 191 -4.75 -9.32 16.50
C PRO A 191 -4.18 -10.67 16.92
N LEU A 192 -4.96 -11.75 16.83
CA LEU A 192 -4.49 -13.10 17.17
C LEU A 192 -3.50 -13.62 16.12
N VAL A 193 -3.82 -13.44 14.86
CA VAL A 193 -2.92 -13.80 13.76
C VAL A 193 -1.66 -12.92 13.80
N ALA A 194 -1.79 -11.63 14.06
CA ALA A 194 -0.66 -10.72 14.21
C ALA A 194 0.33 -11.15 15.31
N ALA A 195 -0.19 -11.67 16.43
CA ALA A 195 0.64 -12.20 17.51
C ALA A 195 1.39 -13.47 17.12
N GLU A 196 0.85 -14.27 16.17
CA GLU A 196 1.44 -15.51 15.69
C GLU A 196 2.50 -15.28 14.61
N ILE A 197 2.17 -14.46 13.58
CA ILE A 197 3.01 -14.29 12.36
C ILE A 197 3.73 -12.96 12.27
N GLY A 198 3.46 -12.03 13.18
CA GLY A 198 4.12 -10.72 13.21
C GLY A 198 5.63 -10.83 13.49
N PRO A 199 6.37 -9.73 13.32
CA PRO A 199 7.81 -9.73 13.57
C PRO A 199 8.11 -10.01 15.05
N LYS A 200 9.25 -10.64 15.30
CA LYS A 200 9.73 -10.82 16.67
C LYS A 200 10.20 -9.47 17.23
N GLU A 201 10.07 -9.25 18.53
CA GLU A 201 10.43 -8.00 19.20
C GLU A 201 11.83 -7.47 18.81
N LYS A 202 12.81 -8.36 18.66
CA LYS A 202 14.19 -8.00 18.25
C LYS A 202 14.31 -7.45 16.83
N ASP A 203 13.33 -7.70 15.97
CA ASP A 203 13.30 -7.31 14.56
C ASP A 203 12.38 -6.10 14.32
N VAL A 204 11.76 -5.59 15.40
CA VAL A 204 10.85 -4.42 15.36
C VAL A 204 11.69 -3.14 15.51
N ASP A 205 11.57 -2.25 14.55
CA ASP A 205 12.27 -0.95 14.51
C ASP A 205 11.34 0.21 14.12
N LYS A 206 10.04 -0.08 13.92
CA LYS A 206 9.04 0.90 13.51
C LYS A 206 7.69 0.65 14.15
N ALA A 207 6.95 1.73 14.40
CA ALA A 207 5.57 1.68 14.86
C ALA A 207 4.72 2.74 14.17
N SER A 208 3.46 2.39 13.89
CA SER A 208 2.43 3.35 13.49
C SER A 208 1.47 3.57 14.64
N ILE A 209 1.30 4.83 15.03
CA ILE A 209 0.41 5.23 16.13
C ILE A 209 -0.59 6.28 15.66
N VAL A 210 -1.71 6.38 16.35
CA VAL A 210 -2.67 7.45 16.18
C VAL A 210 -3.08 8.00 17.54
N PHE A 211 -3.18 9.32 17.64
CA PHE A 211 -3.62 9.99 18.86
C PHE A 211 -4.28 11.33 18.56
N THR A 212 -4.94 11.91 19.56
CA THR A 212 -5.46 13.27 19.51
C THR A 212 -4.76 14.14 20.55
N LEU A 213 -4.67 15.43 20.27
CA LEU A 213 -4.09 16.42 21.17
C LEU A 213 -5.13 17.43 21.62
N PRO A 214 -5.05 17.90 22.88
CA PRO A 214 -5.80 19.09 23.28
C PRO A 214 -5.32 20.29 22.46
N HIS A 215 -6.26 21.15 22.06
CA HIS A 215 -5.96 22.37 21.31
C HIS A 215 -5.33 23.44 22.25
N THR A 216 -4.08 23.20 22.64
CA THR A 216 -3.30 24.07 23.48
C THR A 216 -1.97 24.43 22.87
N GLN A 217 -1.48 25.64 23.16
CA GLN A 217 -0.20 26.12 22.64
C GLN A 217 0.95 25.17 23.03
N GLY A 218 1.74 24.75 22.03
CA GLY A 218 2.90 23.90 22.22
C GLY A 218 2.59 22.43 22.51
N ALA A 219 1.32 21.98 22.42
CA ALA A 219 0.97 20.58 22.70
C ALA A 219 1.78 19.60 21.83
N LEU A 220 1.80 19.78 20.52
CA LEU A 220 2.56 18.91 19.61
C LEU A 220 4.08 19.00 19.86
N SER A 221 4.61 20.20 20.09
CA SER A 221 6.04 20.40 20.36
C SER A 221 6.52 19.63 21.60
N LYS A 222 5.70 19.58 22.67
CA LYS A 222 6.02 18.79 23.86
C LYS A 222 6.15 17.30 23.55
N ILE A 223 5.22 16.75 22.76
CA ILE A 223 5.26 15.34 22.35
C ILE A 223 6.52 15.05 21.55
N LEU A 224 6.83 15.88 20.54
CA LEU A 224 8.02 15.69 19.71
C LEU A 224 9.31 15.79 20.51
N THR A 225 9.38 16.68 21.50
CA THR A 225 10.53 16.81 22.42
C THR A 225 10.73 15.55 23.26
N ILE A 226 9.64 14.97 23.80
CA ILE A 226 9.72 13.75 24.59
C ILE A 226 10.18 12.58 23.69
N LEU A 227 9.58 12.39 22.51
CA LEU A 227 9.98 11.33 21.58
C LEU A 227 11.47 11.44 21.24
N SER A 228 11.95 12.64 20.93
CA SER A 228 13.38 12.89 20.65
C SER A 228 14.29 12.56 21.83
N PHE A 229 13.85 12.80 23.08
CA PHE A 229 14.63 12.47 24.29
C PHE A 229 14.85 10.95 24.44
N TYR A 230 13.90 10.15 23.95
CA TYR A 230 14.00 8.70 23.98
C TYR A 230 14.66 8.11 22.70
N ASP A 231 15.26 8.96 21.85
CA ASP A 231 15.83 8.58 20.56
C ASP A 231 14.84 7.90 19.60
N VAL A 232 13.57 8.29 19.70
CA VAL A 232 12.51 7.87 18.79
C VAL A 232 12.38 8.91 17.68
N ASN A 233 12.68 8.49 16.44
CA ASN A 233 12.59 9.36 15.28
C ASN A 233 11.18 9.35 14.68
N LEU A 234 10.73 10.52 14.26
CA LEU A 234 9.45 10.70 13.60
C LEU A 234 9.66 10.65 12.08
N SER A 235 9.25 9.54 11.44
CA SER A 235 9.39 9.34 10.00
C SER A 235 8.20 9.85 9.20
N LYS A 236 7.02 9.99 9.83
CA LYS A 236 5.80 10.56 9.24
C LYS A 236 4.93 11.20 10.29
N ILE A 237 4.32 12.32 9.93
CA ILE A 237 3.22 12.93 10.69
C ILE A 237 2.17 13.45 9.72
N GLN A 238 0.92 13.08 9.96
CA GLN A 238 -0.22 13.54 9.20
C GLN A 238 -1.36 13.90 10.17
N SER A 239 -1.90 15.09 10.05
CA SER A 239 -3.06 15.50 10.85
C SER A 239 -4.33 15.49 10.01
N THR A 240 -5.44 15.12 10.65
CA THR A 240 -6.79 15.25 10.09
C THR A 240 -7.72 15.91 11.10
N PRO A 241 -8.62 16.83 10.68
CA PRO A 241 -9.63 17.36 11.57
C PRO A 241 -10.57 16.24 12.06
N ILE A 242 -11.04 16.37 13.31
CA ILE A 242 -12.01 15.43 13.85
C ILE A 242 -13.41 15.95 13.54
N VAL A 243 -14.17 15.17 12.79
CA VAL A 243 -15.55 15.53 12.43
C VAL A 243 -16.39 15.75 13.70
N GLY A 244 -17.06 16.90 13.77
CA GLY A 244 -17.90 17.27 14.93
C GLY A 244 -17.15 17.84 16.13
N ARG A 245 -15.83 18.05 16.03
CA ARG A 245 -15.03 18.73 17.06
C ARG A 245 -14.25 19.88 16.43
N GLU A 246 -14.66 21.10 16.73
CA GLU A 246 -14.02 22.30 16.16
C GLU A 246 -12.57 22.43 16.65
N TRP A 247 -11.65 22.56 15.68
CA TRP A 247 -10.21 22.79 15.92
C TRP A 247 -9.49 21.65 16.66
N GLU A 248 -10.10 20.47 16.80
CA GLU A 248 -9.42 19.27 17.28
C GLU A 248 -8.91 18.42 16.11
N TYR A 249 -7.69 17.90 16.25
CA TYR A 249 -7.01 17.14 15.21
C TYR A 249 -6.59 15.77 15.72
N ARG A 250 -6.69 14.80 14.82
CA ARG A 250 -6.09 13.48 14.99
C ARG A 250 -4.77 13.44 14.24
N PHE A 251 -3.76 12.84 14.87
CA PHE A 251 -2.43 12.69 14.32
C PHE A 251 -2.14 11.21 14.03
N TYR A 252 -1.82 10.92 12.78
CA TYR A 252 -1.27 9.64 12.35
C TYR A 252 0.24 9.79 12.25
N VAL A 253 0.96 8.99 13.01
CA VAL A 253 2.40 9.16 13.20
C VAL A 253 3.10 7.82 13.01
N ASP A 254 4.17 7.82 12.21
CA ASP A 254 5.07 6.69 12.11
C ASP A 254 6.38 7.04 12.81
N LEU A 255 6.82 6.15 13.67
CA LEU A 255 7.99 6.29 14.51
C LEU A 255 8.99 5.19 14.17
N THR A 256 10.28 5.54 14.07
CA THR A 256 11.38 4.60 13.94
C THR A 256 12.30 4.69 15.15
N PHE A 257 12.88 3.56 15.55
CA PHE A 257 13.69 3.45 16.77
C PHE A 257 14.63 2.24 16.71
N ASP A 258 15.72 2.32 17.43
CA ASP A 258 16.70 1.21 17.56
C ASP A 258 16.37 0.27 18.73
N SER A 259 15.44 0.66 19.61
CA SER A 259 15.08 -0.10 20.82
C SER A 259 13.59 -0.04 21.10
N VAL A 260 12.93 -1.18 21.05
CA VAL A 260 11.50 -1.34 21.40
C VAL A 260 11.26 -0.87 22.84
N LEU A 261 12.16 -1.17 23.78
CA LEU A 261 12.06 -0.72 25.17
C LEU A 261 12.00 0.80 25.26
N ARG A 262 12.87 1.53 24.54
CA ARG A 262 12.88 3.00 24.53
C ARG A 262 11.62 3.56 23.88
N PHE A 263 11.16 2.92 22.81
CA PHE A 263 9.88 3.27 22.19
C PHE A 263 8.71 3.16 23.21
N HIS A 264 8.60 2.03 23.91
CA HIS A 264 7.54 1.86 24.93
C HIS A 264 7.66 2.87 26.06
N GLN A 265 8.86 3.15 26.54
CA GLN A 265 9.09 4.22 27.55
C GLN A 265 8.68 5.60 27.03
N ALA A 266 8.97 5.91 25.77
CA ALA A 266 8.54 7.16 25.13
C ALA A 266 7.01 7.26 25.05
N ILE A 267 6.34 6.17 24.66
CA ILE A 267 4.87 6.10 24.60
C ILE A 267 4.26 6.30 25.99
N ASP A 268 4.81 5.68 27.03
CA ASP A 268 4.33 5.87 28.41
C ASP A 268 4.55 7.31 28.90
N ALA A 269 5.66 7.94 28.52
CA ALA A 269 5.94 9.34 28.87
C ALA A 269 5.01 10.34 28.17
N VAL A 270 4.60 10.08 26.91
CA VAL A 270 3.67 10.97 26.19
C VAL A 270 2.20 10.70 26.52
N ARG A 271 1.86 9.51 27.00
CA ARG A 271 0.47 9.08 27.28
C ARG A 271 -0.35 10.07 28.11
N PRO A 272 0.18 10.70 29.18
CA PRO A 272 -0.57 11.69 29.96
C PRO A 272 -0.89 12.99 29.21
N LEU A 273 -0.18 13.26 28.11
CA LEU A 273 -0.27 14.50 27.33
C LEU A 273 -1.14 14.36 26.07
N ILE A 274 -1.52 13.16 25.70
CA ILE A 274 -2.30 12.84 24.52
C ILE A 274 -3.63 12.18 24.89
N ARG A 275 -4.55 12.11 23.92
CA ARG A 275 -5.83 11.42 24.08
C ARG A 275 -6.01 10.41 22.94
N ASP A 276 -6.90 9.45 23.15
CA ASP A 276 -7.30 8.45 22.15
C ASP A 276 -6.09 7.76 21.48
N LEU A 277 -5.04 7.46 22.27
CA LEU A 277 -3.86 6.77 21.76
C LEU A 277 -4.20 5.35 21.34
N SER A 278 -3.87 5.00 20.10
CA SER A 278 -3.87 3.63 19.58
C SER A 278 -2.56 3.33 18.89
N ILE A 279 -1.92 2.22 19.23
CA ILE A 279 -0.80 1.65 18.48
C ILE A 279 -1.42 0.75 17.41
N LEU A 280 -1.30 1.15 16.14
CA LEU A 280 -1.86 0.42 15.01
C LEU A 280 -1.02 -0.82 14.68
N GLY A 281 0.28 -0.78 14.98
CA GLY A 281 1.20 -1.90 14.84
C GLY A 281 2.62 -1.51 15.16
N GLU A 282 3.39 -2.53 15.51
CA GLU A 282 4.85 -2.49 15.72
C GLU A 282 5.46 -3.51 14.74
N TYR A 283 6.35 -3.08 13.85
CA TYR A 283 6.81 -3.89 12.72
C TYR A 283 8.20 -3.48 12.26
N THR A 284 8.75 -4.21 11.30
CA THR A 284 10.06 -3.91 10.70
C THR A 284 9.92 -2.89 9.58
N GLU A 285 10.76 -1.86 9.55
CA GLU A 285 10.77 -0.89 8.45
C GLU A 285 11.16 -1.56 7.13
N ALA A 286 10.34 -1.34 6.09
CA ALA A 286 10.66 -1.82 4.76
C ALA A 286 11.82 -1.05 4.15
N LYS A 287 12.77 -1.79 3.57
CA LYS A 287 13.73 -1.24 2.62
C LYS A 287 13.02 -0.95 1.31
N VAL A 288 13.50 0.07 0.59
CA VAL A 288 12.95 0.40 -0.74
C VAL A 288 13.28 -0.74 -1.69
N THR A 289 12.24 -1.34 -2.29
CA THR A 289 12.38 -2.36 -3.33
C THR A 289 12.35 -1.68 -4.70
N HIS A 290 13.37 -1.94 -5.52
CA HIS A 290 13.57 -1.33 -6.85
C HIS A 290 13.03 -2.20 -7.97
#